data_27f6d46267abcaa6b8b51cdbb7482585
#
_entry.id   27f6d46267abcaa6b8b51cdbb7482585
#
_cell.length_a   1.000
_cell.length_b   1.000
_cell.length_c   1.000
_cell.angle_alpha   90.00
_cell.angle_beta   90.00
_cell.angle_gamma   90.00
#
_symmetry.space_group_name_H-M   'P 1'
#
loop_
_entity.id
_entity.type
_entity.pdbx_description
1 polymer ?
#
loop_
_entity_poly.entity_id
_entity_poly.type
_entity_poly.pdbx_seq_one_letter_code
_entity_poly.pdbx_strand_id
1 'polypeptide(L)'
;MIIFTAKMLHKLIVESNQKIEISIYQERIREMEQHIGDIENLYAGIRGMKHDMKNYIADMEALMQEETGNPTAFRQYLDSLQASVEQLDMKYNTGNPVTDVIMQRYVQLAKNYDIAFQADFLFPSSMNMDAFDLSIIINNALNNALEACRRQKEGRKFIELSAYRRQNMFFIIVKNSFDGKLVRSRSDGRLLTTKPDSKNHGLGLRNIEVCAEKYYGKTEVTVREDEFELAVMLQERIE
;
A
#
# COMPACT_ATOMS: atom_id res chain seq x y z
N MET A 1 44.47 -4.28 -33.60
CA MET A 1 43.01 -4.52 -33.77
C MET A 1 42.34 -5.05 -32.50
N ILE A 2 42.81 -6.11 -31.86
CA ILE A 2 42.22 -6.73 -30.65
C ILE A 2 42.15 -5.76 -29.46
N ILE A 3 43.17 -4.94 -29.18
CA ILE A 3 43.19 -3.97 -28.08
C ILE A 3 42.15 -2.85 -28.26
N PHE A 4 41.93 -2.43 -29.51
CA PHE A 4 40.92 -1.39 -29.82
C PHE A 4 39.51 -1.90 -29.63
N THR A 5 39.21 -3.13 -30.06
CA THR A 5 37.91 -3.77 -29.86
C THR A 5 37.61 -4.02 -28.38
N ALA A 6 38.62 -4.43 -27.58
CA ALA A 6 38.47 -4.61 -26.14
C ALA A 6 38.17 -3.29 -25.41
N LYS A 7 38.86 -2.19 -25.78
CA LYS A 7 38.56 -0.85 -25.21
C LYS A 7 37.16 -0.35 -25.59
N MET A 8 36.74 -0.57 -26.81
CA MET A 8 35.40 -0.20 -27.27
C MET A 8 34.33 -0.99 -26.55
N LEU A 9 34.51 -2.29 -26.36
CA LEU A 9 33.60 -3.15 -25.63
C LEU A 9 33.50 -2.74 -24.14
N HIS A 10 34.65 -2.47 -23.51
CA HIS A 10 34.70 -1.97 -22.14
C HIS A 10 33.93 -0.65 -21.98
N LYS A 11 34.11 0.30 -22.91
CA LYS A 11 33.38 1.57 -22.92
C LYS A 11 31.88 1.35 -23.03
N LEU A 12 31.40 0.48 -23.90
CA LEU A 12 29.99 0.16 -24.07
C LEU A 12 29.39 -0.49 -22.81
N ILE A 13 30.14 -1.37 -22.14
CA ILE A 13 29.70 -1.98 -20.87
C ILE A 13 29.56 -0.91 -19.79
N VAL A 14 30.53 -0.01 -19.64
CA VAL A 14 30.48 1.08 -18.66
C VAL A 14 29.30 2.01 -18.93
N GLU A 15 29.12 2.44 -20.18
CA GLU A 15 27.98 3.28 -20.58
C GLU A 15 26.60 2.58 -20.33
N SER A 16 26.55 1.27 -20.62
CA SER A 16 25.35 0.48 -20.35
C SER A 16 25.04 0.39 -18.85
N ASN A 17 26.05 0.14 -18.01
CA ASN A 17 25.90 0.09 -16.56
C ASN A 17 25.48 1.44 -15.97
N GLN A 18 26.07 2.55 -16.44
CA GLN A 18 25.66 3.90 -16.04
C GLN A 18 24.19 4.20 -16.40
N LYS A 19 23.74 3.79 -17.59
CA LYS A 19 22.33 3.97 -17.98
C LYS A 19 21.38 3.16 -17.10
N ILE A 20 21.77 1.94 -16.73
CA ILE A 20 20.98 1.12 -15.79
C ILE A 20 20.91 1.79 -14.42
N GLU A 21 22.02 2.28 -13.91
CA GLU A 21 22.09 2.97 -12.61
C GLU A 21 21.22 4.23 -12.60
N ILE A 22 21.32 5.07 -13.63
CA ILE A 22 20.46 6.26 -13.79
C ILE A 22 18.97 5.88 -13.81
N SER A 23 18.61 4.82 -14.54
CA SER A 23 17.24 4.33 -14.61
C SER A 23 16.72 3.90 -13.23
N ILE A 24 17.55 3.23 -12.43
CA ILE A 24 17.21 2.82 -11.06
C ILE A 24 16.99 4.05 -10.17
N TYR A 25 17.85 5.06 -10.26
CA TYR A 25 17.68 6.31 -9.49
C TYR A 25 16.43 7.08 -9.91
N GLN A 26 16.13 7.15 -11.19
CA GLN A 26 14.92 7.81 -11.68
C GLN A 26 13.64 7.13 -11.17
N GLU A 27 13.63 5.80 -11.11
CA GLU A 27 12.49 5.06 -10.57
C GLU A 27 12.33 5.29 -9.07
N ARG A 28 13.44 5.28 -8.30
CA ARG A 28 13.40 5.61 -6.86
C ARG A 28 12.87 7.02 -6.61
N ILE A 29 13.27 8.00 -7.44
CA ILE A 29 12.77 9.36 -7.35
C ILE A 29 11.25 9.38 -7.58
N ARG A 30 10.76 8.69 -8.60
CA ARG A 30 9.34 8.61 -8.92
C ARG A 30 8.51 7.95 -7.81
N GLU A 31 9.03 6.85 -7.25
CA GLU A 31 8.41 6.20 -6.07
C GLU A 31 8.37 7.17 -4.88
N MET A 32 9.46 7.91 -4.65
CA MET A 32 9.52 8.90 -3.58
C MET A 32 8.56 10.07 -3.80
N GLU A 33 8.42 10.57 -5.02
CA GLU A 33 7.43 11.58 -5.39
C GLU A 33 5.99 11.11 -5.15
N GLN A 34 5.70 9.85 -5.48
CA GLN A 34 4.40 9.25 -5.20
C GLN A 34 4.13 9.14 -3.70
N HIS A 35 5.11 8.72 -2.90
CA HIS A 35 5.00 8.67 -1.44
C HIS A 35 4.82 10.06 -0.82
N ILE A 36 5.52 11.08 -1.33
CA ILE A 36 5.33 12.47 -0.88
C ILE A 36 3.89 12.90 -1.16
N GLY A 37 3.35 12.62 -2.34
CA GLY A 37 1.97 12.90 -2.68
C GLY A 37 0.96 12.20 -1.75
N ASP A 38 1.20 10.95 -1.39
CA ASP A 38 0.36 10.20 -0.46
C ASP A 38 0.41 10.81 0.96
N ILE A 39 1.59 11.24 1.41
CA ILE A 39 1.79 11.95 2.69
C ILE A 39 1.09 13.31 2.66
N GLU A 40 1.21 14.08 1.59
CA GLU A 40 0.54 15.38 1.44
C GLU A 40 -0.98 15.25 1.51
N ASN A 41 -1.54 14.22 0.88
CA ASN A 41 -2.97 13.90 0.94
C ASN A 41 -3.41 13.53 2.36
N LEU A 42 -2.60 12.76 3.10
CA LEU A 42 -2.83 12.44 4.50
C LEU A 42 -2.84 13.71 5.37
N TYR A 43 -1.84 14.59 5.19
CA TYR A 43 -1.78 15.87 5.92
C TYR A 43 -2.94 16.80 5.56
N ALA A 44 -3.41 16.79 4.31
CA ALA A 44 -4.59 17.54 3.90
C ALA A 44 -5.86 17.03 4.62
N GLY A 45 -6.02 15.70 4.72
CA GLY A 45 -7.09 15.09 5.48
C GLY A 45 -7.06 15.45 6.98
N ILE A 46 -5.89 15.38 7.61
CA ILE A 46 -5.72 15.75 9.04
C ILE A 46 -6.01 17.26 9.24
N ARG A 47 -5.59 18.12 8.32
CA ARG A 47 -5.91 19.56 8.40
C ARG A 47 -7.41 19.82 8.26
N GLY A 48 -8.08 19.09 7.37
CA GLY A 48 -9.54 19.13 7.24
C GLY A 48 -10.23 18.74 8.56
N MET A 49 -9.88 17.60 9.13
CA MET A 49 -10.41 17.16 10.43
C MET A 49 -10.16 18.19 11.55
N LYS A 50 -8.96 18.77 11.62
CA LYS A 50 -8.66 19.81 12.62
C LYS A 50 -9.51 21.06 12.44
N HIS A 51 -9.79 21.45 11.21
CA HIS A 51 -10.67 22.58 10.89
C HIS A 51 -12.12 22.26 11.33
N ASP A 52 -12.60 21.09 11.00
CA ASP A 52 -13.96 20.67 11.33
C ASP A 52 -14.14 20.52 12.84
N MET A 53 -13.17 19.94 13.56
CA MET A 53 -13.18 19.91 15.02
C MET A 53 -13.23 21.31 15.66
N LYS A 54 -12.51 22.30 15.09
CA LYS A 54 -12.59 23.67 15.59
C LYS A 54 -13.98 24.28 15.40
N ASN A 55 -14.61 24.03 14.24
CA ASN A 55 -15.97 24.46 13.98
C ASN A 55 -16.95 23.81 14.97
N TYR A 56 -16.83 22.52 15.21
CA TYR A 56 -17.66 21.79 16.17
C TYR A 56 -17.54 22.35 17.60
N ILE A 57 -16.32 22.68 18.04
CA ILE A 57 -16.09 23.30 19.35
C ILE A 57 -16.75 24.67 19.41
N ALA A 58 -16.57 25.50 18.38
CA ALA A 58 -17.14 26.84 18.32
C ALA A 58 -18.70 26.82 18.33
N ASP A 59 -19.30 25.87 17.58
CA ASP A 59 -20.74 25.68 17.54
C ASP A 59 -21.28 25.20 18.90
N MET A 60 -20.56 24.30 19.58
CA MET A 60 -20.90 23.87 20.95
C MET A 60 -20.82 25.03 21.93
N GLU A 61 -19.78 25.85 21.87
CA GLU A 61 -19.63 27.05 22.73
C GLU A 61 -20.76 28.03 22.49
N ALA A 62 -21.17 28.25 21.24
CA ALA A 62 -22.30 29.13 20.90
C ALA A 62 -23.61 28.62 21.46
N LEU A 63 -23.89 27.30 21.34
CA LEU A 63 -25.08 26.67 21.88
C LEU A 63 -25.16 26.67 23.42
N MET A 64 -24.00 26.67 24.10
CA MET A 64 -23.91 26.76 25.55
C MET A 64 -24.08 28.19 26.07
N GLN A 65 -23.86 29.22 25.24
CA GLN A 65 -24.03 30.63 25.64
C GLN A 65 -25.48 31.16 25.47
N GLU A 66 -26.33 30.42 24.75
CA GLU A 66 -27.75 30.76 24.67
C GLU A 66 -28.44 30.47 26.02
N GLU A 67 -28.87 31.50 26.73
CA GLU A 67 -29.58 31.39 28.04
C GLU A 67 -30.86 30.56 27.99
N THR A 68 -31.39 30.24 26.83
CA THR A 68 -32.56 29.40 26.61
C THR A 68 -32.17 28.05 25.98
N GLY A 69 -31.22 27.35 26.57
CA GLY A 69 -30.75 26.06 26.06
C GLY A 69 -31.89 25.21 25.48
N ASN A 70 -32.02 25.22 24.14
CA ASN A 70 -33.03 24.42 23.46
C ASN A 70 -32.52 22.95 23.36
N PRO A 71 -33.04 22.02 24.19
CA PRO A 71 -32.53 20.65 24.19
C PRO A 71 -32.67 19.95 22.83
N THR A 72 -33.62 20.45 22.01
CA THR A 72 -33.86 19.91 20.67
C THR A 72 -32.79 20.34 19.68
N ALA A 73 -32.37 21.61 19.74
CA ALA A 73 -31.27 22.13 18.88
C ALA A 73 -29.94 21.45 19.22
N PHE A 74 -29.66 21.26 20.51
CA PHE A 74 -28.45 20.54 20.94
C PHE A 74 -28.47 19.07 20.49
N ARG A 75 -29.60 18.40 20.54
CA ARG A 75 -29.76 17.02 20.09
C ARG A 75 -29.60 16.89 18.58
N GLN A 76 -30.21 17.80 17.80
CA GLN A 76 -30.03 17.85 16.35
C GLN A 76 -28.56 18.10 15.96
N TYR A 77 -27.87 18.93 16.73
CA TYR A 77 -26.44 19.18 16.50
C TYR A 77 -25.58 17.95 16.81
N LEU A 78 -25.88 17.24 17.92
CA LEU A 78 -25.21 15.96 18.23
C LEU A 78 -25.47 14.90 17.15
N ASP A 79 -26.71 14.81 16.64
CA ASP A 79 -27.05 13.88 15.56
C ASP A 79 -26.32 14.22 14.27
N SER A 80 -26.15 15.52 13.96
CA SER A 80 -25.37 15.98 12.79
C SER A 80 -23.87 15.72 12.96
N LEU A 81 -23.34 15.86 14.17
CA LEU A 81 -21.98 15.50 14.54
C LEU A 81 -21.75 14.00 14.38
N GLN A 82 -22.67 13.19 14.90
CA GLN A 82 -22.61 11.75 14.80
C GLN A 82 -22.65 11.30 13.34
N ALA A 83 -23.53 11.87 12.52
CA ALA A 83 -23.58 11.60 11.09
C ALA A 83 -22.29 12.01 10.36
N SER A 84 -21.68 13.14 10.77
CA SER A 84 -20.39 13.59 10.21
C SER A 84 -19.22 12.68 10.62
N VAL A 85 -19.23 12.20 11.87
CA VAL A 85 -18.27 11.20 12.37
C VAL A 85 -18.48 9.86 11.67
N GLU A 86 -19.73 9.44 11.45
CA GLU A 86 -20.05 8.22 10.69
C GLU A 86 -19.66 8.34 9.19
N GLN A 87 -19.68 9.54 8.62
CA GLN A 87 -19.11 9.78 7.27
C GLN A 87 -17.57 9.78 7.26
N LEU A 88 -16.96 10.10 8.40
CA LEU A 88 -15.52 9.97 8.65
C LEU A 88 -15.15 8.56 9.10
N ASP A 89 -16.15 7.68 9.29
CA ASP A 89 -15.92 6.29 9.62
C ASP A 89 -15.01 5.68 8.53
N MET A 90 -13.74 5.69 8.83
CA MET A 90 -12.79 4.92 8.07
C MET A 90 -13.27 3.49 8.19
N LYS A 91 -13.87 2.98 7.14
CA LYS A 91 -14.53 1.68 7.04
C LYS A 91 -13.64 0.53 7.51
N TYR A 92 -12.38 0.85 7.72
CA TYR A 92 -11.33 -0.05 8.17
C TYR A 92 -10.62 0.55 9.38
N ASN A 93 -10.62 -0.18 10.48
CA ASN A 93 -9.80 0.07 11.67
C ASN A 93 -8.73 -1.03 11.74
N THR A 94 -7.64 -0.81 11.03
CA THR A 94 -6.54 -1.79 10.92
C THR A 94 -5.56 -1.71 12.09
N GLY A 95 -5.80 -0.82 13.06
CA GLY A 95 -4.86 -0.54 14.15
C GLY A 95 -3.68 0.36 13.75
N ASN A 96 -3.60 0.77 12.48
CA ASN A 96 -2.58 1.69 11.97
C ASN A 96 -3.21 2.72 11.01
N PRO A 97 -3.21 4.03 11.35
CA PRO A 97 -3.87 5.06 10.55
C PRO A 97 -3.37 5.17 9.10
N VAL A 98 -2.09 4.89 8.85
CA VAL A 98 -1.52 4.92 7.51
C VAL A 98 -2.10 3.78 6.67
N THR A 99 -2.22 2.60 7.27
CA THR A 99 -2.83 1.44 6.62
C THR A 99 -4.32 1.67 6.35
N ASP A 100 -5.04 2.33 7.25
CA ASP A 100 -6.45 2.67 7.06
C ASP A 100 -6.67 3.53 5.81
N VAL A 101 -5.84 4.56 5.61
CA VAL A 101 -5.87 5.42 4.42
C VAL A 101 -5.55 4.64 3.14
N ILE A 102 -4.51 3.79 3.17
CA ILE A 102 -4.14 2.95 2.04
C ILE A 102 -5.30 2.01 1.68
N MET A 103 -5.89 1.36 2.68
CA MET A 103 -7.03 0.45 2.49
C MET A 103 -8.21 1.14 1.83
N GLN A 104 -8.61 2.31 2.35
CA GLN A 104 -9.71 3.11 1.80
C GLN A 104 -9.48 3.43 0.31
N ARG A 105 -8.26 3.84 -0.04
CA ARG A 105 -7.86 4.12 -1.42
C ARG A 105 -8.02 2.89 -2.32
N TYR A 106 -7.48 1.73 -1.92
CA TYR A 106 -7.54 0.54 -2.75
C TYR A 106 -8.93 -0.06 -2.86
N VAL A 107 -9.76 0.04 -1.82
CA VAL A 107 -11.19 -0.32 -1.90
C VAL A 107 -11.91 0.52 -2.94
N GLN A 108 -11.68 1.83 -2.95
CA GLN A 108 -12.28 2.72 -3.94
C GLN A 108 -11.79 2.42 -5.36
N LEU A 109 -10.49 2.17 -5.54
CA LEU A 109 -9.92 1.78 -6.82
C LEU A 109 -10.48 0.43 -7.30
N ALA A 110 -10.57 -0.56 -6.42
CA ALA A 110 -11.14 -1.87 -6.73
C ALA A 110 -12.60 -1.75 -7.21
N LYS A 111 -13.40 -0.93 -6.51
CA LYS A 111 -14.78 -0.64 -6.90
C LYS A 111 -14.88 -0.03 -8.31
N ASN A 112 -13.98 0.90 -8.66
CA ASN A 112 -13.97 1.55 -9.95
C ASN A 112 -13.63 0.60 -11.12
N TYR A 113 -13.02 -0.56 -10.82
CA TYR A 113 -12.63 -1.57 -11.80
C TYR A 113 -13.42 -2.89 -11.70
N ASP A 114 -14.54 -2.90 -10.97
CA ASP A 114 -15.37 -4.09 -10.72
C ASP A 114 -14.58 -5.27 -10.12
N ILE A 115 -13.65 -4.96 -9.20
CA ILE A 115 -12.84 -5.93 -8.48
C ILE A 115 -13.46 -6.13 -7.10
N ALA A 116 -13.81 -7.36 -6.73
CA ALA A 116 -14.23 -7.70 -5.38
C ALA A 116 -13.06 -7.53 -4.41
N PHE A 117 -13.21 -6.66 -3.39
CA PHE A 117 -12.17 -6.41 -2.40
C PHE A 117 -12.64 -6.86 -1.02
N GLN A 118 -11.87 -7.74 -0.40
CA GLN A 118 -12.10 -8.20 0.97
C GLN A 118 -10.85 -7.97 1.81
N ALA A 119 -11.03 -7.49 3.04
CA ALA A 119 -9.93 -7.29 3.97
C ALA A 119 -10.30 -7.81 5.36
N ASP A 120 -9.40 -8.60 5.91
CA ASP A 120 -9.35 -9.03 7.31
C ASP A 120 -7.94 -8.74 7.83
N PHE A 121 -7.71 -7.48 8.20
CA PHE A 121 -6.39 -6.98 8.54
C PHE A 121 -6.43 -6.19 9.85
N LEU A 122 -5.64 -6.65 10.81
CA LEU A 122 -5.40 -5.95 12.08
C LEU A 122 -3.90 -5.94 12.36
N PHE A 123 -3.32 -4.74 12.45
CA PHE A 123 -1.91 -4.57 12.79
C PHE A 123 -1.73 -4.62 14.32
N PRO A 124 -0.86 -5.51 14.85
CA PRO A 124 -0.66 -5.60 16.29
C PRO A 124 0.02 -4.35 16.86
N SER A 125 -0.54 -3.76 17.90
CA SER A 125 0.04 -2.61 18.60
C SER A 125 1.39 -2.93 19.27
N SER A 126 1.64 -4.22 19.55
CA SER A 126 2.91 -4.71 20.13
C SER A 126 4.05 -4.75 19.10
N MET A 127 3.75 -4.71 17.81
CA MET A 127 4.76 -4.79 16.77
C MET A 127 5.44 -3.42 16.59
N ASN A 128 6.70 -3.32 17.01
CA ASN A 128 7.51 -2.13 16.82
C ASN A 128 8.03 -2.04 15.37
N MET A 129 7.12 -1.70 14.46
CA MET A 129 7.41 -1.51 13.04
C MET A 129 7.14 -0.07 12.65
N ASP A 130 8.05 0.51 11.86
CA ASP A 130 7.87 1.84 11.29
C ASP A 130 6.64 1.86 10.37
N ALA A 131 5.77 2.86 10.55
CA ALA A 131 4.55 3.01 9.74
C ALA A 131 4.85 3.19 8.24
N PHE A 132 5.99 3.78 7.93
CA PHE A 132 6.44 3.96 6.55
C PHE A 132 6.83 2.61 5.91
N ASP A 133 7.60 1.76 6.62
CA ASP A 133 7.95 0.43 6.13
C ASP A 133 6.71 -0.45 5.93
N LEU A 134 5.73 -0.38 6.86
CA LEU A 134 4.44 -1.06 6.69
C LEU A 134 3.70 -0.54 5.45
N SER A 135 3.70 0.78 5.24
CA SER A 135 3.06 1.40 4.07
C SER A 135 3.69 0.93 2.75
N ILE A 136 5.01 0.78 2.70
CA ILE A 136 5.71 0.23 1.54
C ILE A 136 5.23 -1.19 1.24
N ILE A 137 5.15 -2.05 2.25
CA ILE A 137 4.70 -3.44 2.07
C ILE A 137 3.27 -3.47 1.52
N ILE A 138 2.33 -2.82 2.22
CA ILE A 138 0.90 -2.86 1.88
C ILE A 138 0.65 -2.21 0.52
N ASN A 139 1.23 -1.03 0.27
CA ASN A 139 1.01 -0.30 -0.97
C ASN A 139 1.55 -1.06 -2.20
N ASN A 140 2.77 -1.60 -2.12
CA ASN A 140 3.34 -2.39 -3.21
C ASN A 140 2.56 -3.69 -3.46
N ALA A 141 2.14 -4.39 -2.39
CA ALA A 141 1.37 -5.62 -2.51
C ALA A 141 0.00 -5.38 -3.15
N LEU A 142 -0.76 -4.38 -2.66
CA LEU A 142 -2.07 -4.03 -3.19
C LEU A 142 -2.00 -3.44 -4.60
N ASN A 143 -0.97 -2.66 -4.92
CA ASN A 143 -0.76 -2.16 -6.28
C ASN A 143 -0.51 -3.30 -7.27
N ASN A 144 0.34 -4.26 -6.90
CA ASN A 144 0.58 -5.44 -7.73
C ASN A 144 -0.71 -6.24 -7.97
N ALA A 145 -1.52 -6.45 -6.91
CA ALA A 145 -2.79 -7.14 -6.98
C ALA A 145 -3.79 -6.42 -7.90
N LEU A 146 -3.94 -5.10 -7.72
CA LEU A 146 -4.84 -4.26 -8.51
C LEU A 146 -4.46 -4.29 -10.00
N GLU A 147 -3.19 -4.16 -10.32
CA GLU A 147 -2.70 -4.21 -11.69
C GLU A 147 -2.89 -5.58 -12.35
N ALA A 148 -2.71 -6.67 -11.59
CA ALA A 148 -2.94 -8.02 -12.08
C ALA A 148 -4.42 -8.23 -12.42
N CYS A 149 -5.34 -7.85 -11.53
CA CYS A 149 -6.78 -7.91 -11.77
C CYS A 149 -7.23 -7.04 -12.95
N ARG A 150 -6.63 -5.84 -13.12
CA ARG A 150 -6.97 -4.96 -14.26
C ARG A 150 -6.58 -5.55 -15.60
N ARG A 151 -5.51 -6.34 -15.68
CA ARG A 151 -5.07 -7.02 -16.91
C ARG A 151 -5.93 -8.22 -17.28
N GLN A 152 -6.56 -8.84 -16.29
CA GLN A 152 -7.46 -9.97 -16.50
C GLN A 152 -8.67 -9.52 -17.31
N LYS A 153 -8.90 -10.17 -18.47
CA LYS A 153 -10.00 -9.85 -19.39
C LYS A 153 -11.28 -10.58 -19.04
N GLU A 154 -11.18 -11.80 -18.52
CA GLU A 154 -12.30 -12.70 -18.24
C GLU A 154 -12.16 -13.30 -16.84
N GLY A 155 -13.27 -13.78 -16.28
CA GLY A 155 -13.33 -14.39 -14.97
C GLY A 155 -13.59 -13.41 -13.82
N ARG A 156 -13.77 -13.96 -12.62
CA ARG A 156 -14.02 -13.19 -11.40
C ARG A 156 -12.73 -12.48 -10.97
N LYS A 157 -12.80 -11.17 -10.80
CA LYS A 157 -11.69 -10.37 -10.29
C LYS A 157 -11.84 -10.17 -8.79
N PHE A 158 -10.80 -10.48 -8.05
CA PHE A 158 -10.81 -10.31 -6.60
C PHE A 158 -9.44 -9.94 -6.05
N ILE A 159 -9.45 -9.25 -4.91
CA ILE A 159 -8.30 -8.97 -4.05
C ILE A 159 -8.72 -9.28 -2.62
N GLU A 160 -7.94 -10.10 -1.94
CA GLU A 160 -8.10 -10.42 -0.52
C GLU A 160 -6.83 -10.03 0.22
N LEU A 161 -6.97 -9.18 1.24
CA LEU A 161 -5.89 -8.86 2.17
C LEU A 161 -6.25 -9.45 3.53
N SER A 162 -5.36 -10.24 4.08
CA SER A 162 -5.50 -10.78 5.43
C SER A 162 -4.21 -10.65 6.21
N ALA A 163 -4.33 -10.59 7.54
CA ALA A 163 -3.18 -10.64 8.42
C ALA A 163 -3.52 -11.47 9.66
N TYR A 164 -2.52 -12.19 10.16
CA TYR A 164 -2.65 -12.93 11.40
C TYR A 164 -1.32 -13.03 12.12
N ARG A 165 -1.39 -13.25 13.41
CA ARG A 165 -0.23 -13.51 14.25
C ARG A 165 -0.15 -14.99 14.62
N ARG A 166 1.04 -15.55 14.53
CA ARG A 166 1.33 -16.89 15.03
C ARG A 166 2.65 -16.87 15.79
N GLN A 167 2.59 -17.09 17.10
CA GLN A 167 3.74 -16.93 18.01
C GLN A 167 4.32 -15.51 17.92
N ASN A 168 5.61 -15.38 17.61
CA ASN A 168 6.32 -14.12 17.42
C ASN A 168 6.43 -13.70 15.95
N MET A 169 5.61 -14.28 15.09
CA MET A 169 5.57 -13.95 13.67
C MET A 169 4.25 -13.30 13.31
N PHE A 170 4.31 -12.24 12.53
CA PHE A 170 3.17 -11.58 11.92
C PHE A 170 3.16 -11.85 10.42
N PHE A 171 2.05 -12.28 9.91
CA PHE A 171 1.85 -12.65 8.52
C PHE A 171 0.91 -11.65 7.86
N ILE A 172 1.32 -11.13 6.71
CA ILE A 172 0.49 -10.32 5.81
C ILE A 172 0.33 -11.11 4.52
N ILE A 173 -0.90 -11.39 4.12
CA ILE A 173 -1.19 -12.16 2.92
C ILE A 173 -2.06 -11.33 1.99
N VAL A 174 -1.61 -11.20 0.76
CA VAL A 174 -2.39 -10.60 -0.32
C VAL A 174 -2.61 -11.65 -1.38
N LYS A 175 -3.89 -11.96 -1.65
CA LYS A 175 -4.31 -12.85 -2.73
C LYS A 175 -5.05 -12.04 -3.78
N ASN A 176 -4.85 -12.39 -5.03
CA ASN A 176 -5.59 -11.78 -6.12
C ASN A 176 -5.75 -12.74 -7.30
N SER A 177 -6.79 -12.49 -8.07
CA SER A 177 -6.94 -13.12 -9.38
C SER A 177 -6.00 -12.49 -10.41
N PHE A 178 -5.57 -13.25 -11.40
CA PHE A 178 -4.77 -12.76 -12.52
C PHE A 178 -5.03 -13.58 -13.80
N ASP A 179 -4.40 -13.21 -14.91
CA ASP A 179 -4.62 -13.83 -16.23
C ASP A 179 -3.84 -15.14 -16.47
N GLY A 180 -3.27 -15.74 -15.43
CA GLY A 180 -2.48 -16.97 -15.50
C GLY A 180 -1.10 -16.82 -16.16
N LYS A 181 -0.73 -15.62 -16.63
CA LYS A 181 0.52 -15.38 -17.35
C LYS A 181 1.59 -14.84 -16.44
N LEU A 182 2.60 -15.65 -16.17
CA LEU A 182 3.78 -15.27 -15.42
C LEU A 182 5.03 -15.49 -16.27
N VAL A 183 5.94 -14.54 -16.21
CA VAL A 183 7.28 -14.67 -16.80
C VAL A 183 8.25 -14.92 -15.67
N ARG A 184 9.01 -16.01 -15.76
CA ARG A 184 10.11 -16.31 -14.83
C ARG A 184 11.44 -16.02 -15.50
N SER A 185 12.38 -15.48 -14.73
CA SER A 185 13.76 -15.33 -15.16
C SER A 185 14.40 -16.69 -15.46
N ARG A 186 15.11 -16.78 -16.57
CA ARG A 186 15.84 -18.01 -16.94
C ARG A 186 17.09 -18.22 -16.09
N SER A 187 17.62 -17.18 -15.45
CA SER A 187 18.90 -17.24 -14.72
C SER A 187 18.75 -17.65 -13.27
N ASP A 188 17.68 -17.20 -12.59
CA ASP A 188 17.49 -17.36 -11.14
C ASP A 188 16.08 -17.83 -10.75
N GLY A 189 15.20 -18.10 -11.72
CA GLY A 189 13.83 -18.55 -11.49
C GLY A 189 12.89 -17.51 -10.88
N ARG A 190 13.36 -16.28 -10.62
CA ARG A 190 12.55 -15.20 -10.05
C ARG A 190 11.40 -14.82 -10.98
N LEU A 191 10.29 -14.43 -10.37
CA LEU A 191 9.17 -13.90 -11.11
C LEU A 191 9.57 -12.56 -11.76
N LEU A 192 9.49 -12.54 -13.09
CA LEU A 192 9.63 -11.33 -13.87
C LEU A 192 8.24 -10.73 -14.11
N THR A 193 8.21 -9.42 -14.21
CA THR A 193 6.98 -8.74 -14.61
C THR A 193 6.60 -9.04 -16.05
N THR A 194 5.30 -9.13 -16.32
CA THR A 194 4.73 -9.23 -17.66
C THR A 194 4.45 -7.86 -18.30
N LYS A 195 4.89 -6.76 -17.66
CA LYS A 195 4.64 -5.40 -18.15
C LYS A 195 5.48 -5.10 -19.40
N PRO A 196 4.95 -4.32 -20.38
CA PRO A 196 5.66 -3.98 -21.62
C PRO A 196 6.97 -3.21 -21.39
N ASP A 197 7.05 -2.42 -20.30
CA ASP A 197 8.24 -1.68 -19.88
C ASP A 197 9.13 -2.53 -18.97
N SER A 198 9.74 -3.56 -19.55
CA SER A 198 10.56 -4.55 -18.84
C SER A 198 11.81 -4.00 -18.13
N LYS A 199 12.21 -2.75 -18.38
CA LYS A 199 13.39 -2.14 -17.80
C LYS A 199 13.23 -1.66 -16.35
N ASN A 200 11.98 -1.44 -15.90
CA ASN A 200 11.68 -0.81 -14.59
C ASN A 200 10.90 -1.72 -13.62
N HIS A 201 10.81 -3.04 -13.85
CA HIS A 201 9.82 -3.86 -13.17
C HIS A 201 10.44 -5.08 -12.48
N GLY A 202 9.95 -5.33 -11.31
CA GLY A 202 10.45 -6.24 -10.28
C GLY A 202 10.76 -5.50 -8.98
N LEU A 203 10.65 -4.15 -8.98
CA LEU A 203 11.00 -3.32 -7.83
C LEU A 203 9.97 -3.46 -6.70
N GLY A 204 8.68 -3.60 -7.01
CA GLY A 204 7.63 -3.70 -5.98
C GLY A 204 7.81 -4.91 -5.06
N LEU A 205 8.03 -6.10 -5.60
CA LEU A 205 8.31 -7.30 -4.80
C LEU A 205 9.65 -7.17 -4.08
N ARG A 206 10.65 -6.60 -4.72
CA ARG A 206 11.96 -6.37 -4.10
C ARG A 206 11.87 -5.36 -2.96
N ASN A 207 11.09 -4.29 -3.09
CA ASN A 207 10.87 -3.33 -2.02
C ASN A 207 10.20 -4.00 -0.82
N ILE A 208 9.24 -4.88 -1.06
CA ILE A 208 8.61 -5.69 0.00
C ILE A 208 9.65 -6.59 0.67
N GLU A 209 10.48 -7.30 -0.10
CA GLU A 209 11.56 -8.16 0.42
C GLU A 209 12.51 -7.36 1.32
N VAL A 210 13.03 -6.22 0.82
CA VAL A 210 13.95 -5.35 1.58
C VAL A 210 13.32 -4.84 2.87
N CYS A 211 12.04 -4.44 2.84
CA CYS A 211 11.33 -4.04 4.04
C CYS A 211 11.13 -5.22 5.01
N ALA A 212 10.77 -6.40 4.51
CA ALA A 212 10.60 -7.58 5.35
C ALA A 212 11.92 -7.99 6.02
N GLU A 213 13.05 -7.95 5.31
CA GLU A 213 14.37 -8.27 5.83
C GLU A 213 14.79 -7.38 7.01
N LYS A 214 14.39 -6.08 7.04
CA LYS A 214 14.64 -5.19 8.20
C LYS A 214 14.02 -5.74 9.49
N TYR A 215 12.93 -6.51 9.36
CA TYR A 215 12.18 -7.12 10.46
C TYR A 215 12.42 -8.63 10.54
N TYR A 216 13.61 -9.09 10.13
CA TYR A 216 13.99 -10.52 10.11
C TYR A 216 12.97 -11.42 9.43
N GLY A 217 12.24 -10.85 8.49
CA GLY A 217 11.14 -11.48 7.77
C GLY A 217 11.56 -12.06 6.44
N LYS A 218 10.56 -12.63 5.76
CA LYS A 218 10.69 -13.20 4.42
C LYS A 218 9.42 -12.97 3.62
N THR A 219 9.55 -13.03 2.30
CA THR A 219 8.42 -13.04 1.38
C THR A 219 8.33 -14.38 0.67
N GLU A 220 7.12 -14.83 0.42
CA GLU A 220 6.83 -16.03 -0.34
C GLU A 220 5.73 -15.74 -1.35
N VAL A 221 5.91 -16.25 -2.58
CA VAL A 221 4.91 -16.15 -3.63
C VAL A 221 4.45 -17.53 -4.03
N THR A 222 3.15 -17.75 -3.92
CA THR A 222 2.47 -18.97 -4.37
C THR A 222 1.54 -18.64 -5.53
N VAL A 223 1.58 -19.47 -6.57
CA VAL A 223 0.72 -19.31 -7.74
C VAL A 223 -0.04 -20.59 -7.96
N ARG A 224 -1.35 -20.47 -8.09
CA ARG A 224 -2.27 -21.60 -8.37
C ARG A 224 -3.23 -21.17 -9.48
N GLU A 225 -3.15 -21.84 -10.63
CA GLU A 225 -4.01 -21.54 -11.80
C GLU A 225 -4.13 -20.04 -12.12
N ASP A 226 -5.20 -19.41 -11.67
CA ASP A 226 -5.54 -18.00 -11.85
C ASP A 226 -5.45 -17.17 -10.55
N GLU A 227 -4.87 -17.74 -9.49
CA GLU A 227 -4.65 -17.08 -8.20
C GLU A 227 -3.18 -16.84 -7.93
N PHE A 228 -2.87 -15.61 -7.53
CA PHE A 228 -1.55 -15.18 -7.05
C PHE A 228 -1.65 -14.84 -5.56
N GLU A 229 -0.79 -15.44 -4.76
CA GLU A 229 -0.70 -15.18 -3.33
C GLU A 229 0.71 -14.69 -2.99
N LEU A 230 0.79 -13.53 -2.35
CA LEU A 230 2.00 -12.99 -1.74
C LEU A 230 1.85 -13.08 -0.22
N ALA A 231 2.72 -13.82 0.42
CA ALA A 231 2.83 -13.88 1.87
C ALA A 231 4.09 -13.13 2.32
N VAL A 232 3.94 -12.20 3.26
CA VAL A 232 5.02 -11.47 3.93
C VAL A 232 5.03 -11.91 5.39
N MET A 233 6.13 -12.47 5.83
CA MET A 233 6.37 -12.89 7.21
C MET A 233 7.29 -11.87 7.87
N LEU A 234 6.91 -11.37 9.03
CA LEU A 234 7.68 -10.40 9.81
C LEU A 234 7.87 -10.94 11.22
N GLN A 235 9.05 -10.78 11.78
CA GLN A 235 9.32 -11.22 13.14
C GLN A 235 9.08 -10.05 14.10
N GLU A 236 8.29 -10.31 15.14
CA GLU A 236 8.12 -9.38 16.25
C GLU A 236 9.37 -9.44 17.15
N ARG A 237 9.98 -8.27 17.42
CA ARG A 237 11.04 -8.20 18.45
C ARG A 237 10.37 -8.37 19.81
N ILE A 238 10.70 -9.44 20.50
CA ILE A 238 10.44 -9.58 21.94
C ILE A 238 11.59 -8.84 22.62
N GLU A 239 11.30 -7.68 23.22
CA GLU A 239 12.21 -7.02 24.15
C GLU A 239 12.32 -7.81 25.45
#